data_8cc47a8b266bd9a7ca258422b6ba25e8
#
_entry.id   8cc47a8b266bd9a7ca258422b6ba25e8
#
_cell.length_a   1.000
_cell.length_b   1.000
_cell.length_c   1.000
_cell.angle_alpha   90.00
_cell.angle_beta   90.00
_cell.angle_gamma   90.00
#
_symmetry.space_group_name_H-M   'P 1'
#
loop_
_entity.id
_entity.type
_entity.pdbx_description
1 polymer ?
#
loop_
_entity_poly.entity_id
_entity_poly.type
_entity_poly.pdbx_seq_one_letter_code
_entity_poly.pdbx_strand_id
1 'polypeptide(L)'
;MTTWGLLGVPSSAAAHWPGQEKAPRALRAAGLLASLRSVAAVEDHGDLPLVPWRRHPTERSPHNVTAVAEVLQDARREIGGIFAAGRRPLVVGGECTLAIALVAAAVDAGHDVGLMYVDGGQDLMIPADHAREPILDGTGVAHMLDLPGTVEAIAALGPPRPLLHPGQVCFFGFADEEEDVHGLVPSPRHPSRAVAADPGREAELAVEQLTRVTEEFVVHFDVDVLDFFALPAADVPLYGRGLRLESAVAALQVLVRHPGFRGLTFCEFNPDHAEPDTAGRLVGALVSALR
;
A
#
# COMPACT_ATOMS: atom_id res chain seq x y z
N MET A 1 -4.96 5.03 -24.67
CA MET A 1 -4.76 3.93 -23.71
C MET A 1 -3.84 4.46 -22.62
N THR A 2 -4.18 4.24 -21.37
CA THR A 2 -3.34 4.66 -20.22
C THR A 2 -2.08 3.80 -20.19
N THR A 3 -0.92 4.44 -20.07
CA THR A 3 0.37 3.76 -19.91
C THR A 3 0.71 3.67 -18.43
N TRP A 4 1.14 2.50 -17.97
CA TRP A 4 1.62 2.29 -16.62
C TRP A 4 3.12 2.49 -16.54
N GLY A 5 3.60 3.03 -15.42
CA GLY A 5 5.01 3.00 -15.04
C GLY A 5 5.20 1.98 -13.92
N LEU A 6 5.87 0.84 -14.19
CA LEU A 6 6.17 -0.17 -13.19
C LEU A 6 7.48 0.16 -12.47
N LEU A 7 7.41 0.30 -11.15
CA LEU A 7 8.56 0.54 -10.28
C LEU A 7 8.61 -0.51 -9.18
N GLY A 8 9.77 -1.13 -8.94
CA GLY A 8 10.02 -1.98 -7.79
C GLY A 8 10.69 -1.20 -6.66
N VAL A 9 10.23 -1.40 -5.42
CA VAL A 9 10.85 -0.80 -4.22
C VAL A 9 11.19 -1.91 -3.23
N PRO A 10 12.38 -2.54 -3.33
CA PRO A 10 12.79 -3.66 -2.50
C PRO A 10 13.27 -3.19 -1.13
N SER A 11 12.34 -2.95 -0.20
CA SER A 11 12.62 -2.53 1.17
C SER A 11 11.89 -3.41 2.19
N SER A 12 12.54 -3.67 3.31
CA SER A 12 11.95 -4.18 4.56
C SER A 12 12.38 -3.32 5.75
N ALA A 13 12.73 -2.05 5.50
CA ALA A 13 13.30 -1.19 6.56
C ALA A 13 12.28 -0.89 7.67
N ALA A 14 10.99 -0.77 7.33
CA ALA A 14 9.92 -0.54 8.28
C ALA A 14 9.33 -1.82 8.87
N ALA A 15 9.51 -2.96 8.22
CA ALA A 15 8.84 -4.22 8.49
C ALA A 15 9.20 -4.88 9.83
N HIS A 16 8.36 -5.82 10.29
CA HIS A 16 8.62 -6.67 11.45
C HIS A 16 9.79 -7.63 11.23
N TRP A 17 9.90 -8.20 10.01
CA TRP A 17 10.86 -9.24 9.64
C TRP A 17 11.46 -8.99 8.25
N PRO A 18 12.57 -9.68 7.91
CA PRO A 18 13.08 -9.66 6.56
C PRO A 18 12.17 -10.48 5.62
N GLY A 19 12.19 -10.11 4.34
CA GLY A 19 11.56 -10.91 3.27
C GLY A 19 10.78 -10.08 2.27
N GLN A 20 10.08 -9.04 2.70
CA GLN A 20 9.30 -8.16 1.83
C GLN A 20 10.17 -7.45 0.78
N GLU A 21 11.45 -7.17 1.08
CA GLU A 21 12.41 -6.62 0.11
C GLU A 21 12.64 -7.53 -1.10
N LYS A 22 12.23 -8.80 -1.00
CA LYS A 22 12.34 -9.78 -2.09
C LYS A 22 11.13 -9.74 -3.04
N ALA A 23 10.03 -9.10 -2.65
CA ALA A 23 8.78 -9.08 -3.40
C ALA A 23 8.93 -8.61 -4.85
N PRO A 24 9.58 -7.47 -5.17
CA PRO A 24 9.72 -7.03 -6.55
C PRO A 24 10.40 -8.07 -7.44
N ARG A 25 11.50 -8.66 -6.95
CA ARG A 25 12.23 -9.73 -7.65
C ARG A 25 11.39 -10.99 -7.85
N ALA A 26 10.65 -11.41 -6.81
CA ALA A 26 9.81 -12.62 -6.87
C ALA A 26 8.66 -12.45 -7.86
N LEU A 27 7.96 -11.31 -7.84
CA LEU A 27 6.88 -11.01 -8.76
C LEU A 27 7.39 -10.89 -10.21
N ARG A 28 8.55 -10.24 -10.43
CA ARG A 28 9.18 -10.18 -11.76
C ARG A 28 9.57 -11.57 -12.27
N ALA A 29 10.14 -12.43 -11.41
CA ALA A 29 10.48 -13.81 -11.75
C ALA A 29 9.22 -14.65 -12.08
N ALA A 30 8.08 -14.36 -11.45
CA ALA A 30 6.78 -14.95 -11.76
C ALA A 30 6.13 -14.37 -13.03
N GLY A 31 6.82 -13.52 -13.78
CA GLY A 31 6.37 -13.01 -15.08
C GLY A 31 5.55 -11.72 -15.04
N LEU A 32 5.60 -10.94 -13.95
CA LEU A 32 4.81 -9.72 -13.77
C LEU A 32 4.86 -8.79 -15.00
N LEU A 33 6.06 -8.39 -15.45
CA LEU A 33 6.20 -7.44 -16.55
C LEU A 33 5.62 -7.97 -17.87
N ALA A 34 5.89 -9.23 -18.21
CA ALA A 34 5.37 -9.85 -19.43
C ALA A 34 3.85 -9.95 -19.40
N SER A 35 3.29 -10.33 -18.25
CA SER A 35 1.85 -10.47 -18.06
C SER A 35 1.13 -9.11 -18.11
N LEU A 36 1.70 -8.08 -17.49
CA LEU A 36 1.17 -6.71 -17.56
C LEU A 36 1.17 -6.19 -19.02
N ARG A 37 2.27 -6.39 -19.76
CA ARG A 37 2.38 -5.98 -21.17
C ARG A 37 1.41 -6.69 -22.09
N SER A 38 0.87 -7.83 -21.69
CA SER A 38 -0.17 -8.51 -22.46
C SER A 38 -1.55 -7.84 -22.38
N VAL A 39 -1.78 -6.97 -21.39
CA VAL A 39 -3.09 -6.33 -21.13
C VAL A 39 -3.04 -4.80 -21.17
N ALA A 40 -1.86 -4.19 -21.03
CA ALA A 40 -1.71 -2.74 -21.00
C ALA A 40 -0.37 -2.29 -21.58
N ALA A 41 -0.25 -1.00 -21.92
CA ALA A 41 1.05 -0.38 -22.20
C ALA A 41 1.80 -0.17 -20.87
N VAL A 42 3.02 -0.73 -20.75
CA VAL A 42 3.82 -0.66 -19.53
C VAL A 42 5.26 -0.27 -19.85
N GLU A 43 5.72 0.81 -19.23
CA GLU A 43 7.14 1.18 -19.14
C GLU A 43 7.69 0.66 -17.82
N ASP A 44 8.82 -0.01 -17.88
CA ASP A 44 9.51 -0.56 -16.73
C ASP A 44 10.60 0.40 -16.26
N HIS A 45 10.45 0.93 -15.05
CA HIS A 45 11.42 1.83 -14.40
C HIS A 45 12.47 1.06 -13.57
N GLY A 46 12.41 -0.29 -13.58
CA GLY A 46 13.33 -1.11 -12.80
C GLY A 46 12.99 -1.14 -11.31
N ASP A 47 14.00 -1.46 -10.51
CA ASP A 47 13.90 -1.52 -9.06
C ASP A 47 14.84 -0.51 -8.42
N LEU A 48 14.40 0.14 -7.34
CA LEU A 48 15.27 0.97 -6.50
C LEU A 48 16.36 0.10 -5.81
N PRO A 49 17.40 0.73 -5.22
CA PRO A 49 18.37 -0.01 -4.43
C PRO A 49 17.71 -0.81 -3.31
N LEU A 50 18.17 -2.05 -3.13
CA LEU A 50 17.67 -2.93 -2.08
C LEU A 50 18.03 -2.40 -0.69
N VAL A 51 17.03 -2.26 0.18
CA VAL A 51 17.18 -1.90 1.59
C VAL A 51 16.67 -3.06 2.45
N PRO A 52 17.60 -3.92 2.95
CA PRO A 52 17.20 -5.10 3.72
C PRO A 52 16.78 -4.71 5.13
N TRP A 53 15.94 -5.56 5.72
CA TRP A 53 15.65 -5.49 7.14
C TRP A 53 16.93 -5.55 7.98
N ARG A 54 17.03 -4.65 8.96
CA ARG A 54 18.15 -4.63 9.93
C ARG A 54 17.60 -4.32 11.30
N ARG A 55 17.95 -5.14 12.27
CA ARG A 55 17.70 -4.79 13.66
C ARG A 55 18.71 -3.72 14.09
N HIS A 56 18.25 -2.55 14.46
CA HIS A 56 19.14 -1.51 15.02
C HIS A 56 19.31 -1.71 16.53
N PRO A 57 20.49 -2.07 17.03
CA PRO A 57 20.67 -2.47 18.42
C PRO A 57 20.57 -1.32 19.42
N THR A 58 20.64 -0.07 18.96
CA THR A 58 20.69 1.14 19.81
C THR A 58 19.55 2.13 19.58
N GLU A 59 18.84 2.05 18.47
CA GLU A 59 17.64 2.86 18.26
C GLU A 59 16.49 2.27 19.07
N ARG A 60 16.07 3.04 20.07
CA ARG A 60 15.07 2.57 21.03
C ARG A 60 13.65 2.72 20.55
N SER A 61 13.37 3.56 19.52
CA SER A 61 12.02 3.73 18.99
C SER A 61 11.93 4.95 18.05
N PRO A 62 11.32 4.84 16.89
CA PRO A 62 11.13 3.59 16.12
C PRO A 62 12.42 3.19 15.40
N HIS A 63 12.47 1.91 14.97
CA HIS A 63 13.62 1.39 14.25
C HIS A 63 13.72 1.97 12.83
N ASN A 64 14.95 2.15 12.34
CA ASN A 64 15.27 2.43 10.94
C ASN A 64 14.66 3.72 10.37
N VAL A 65 14.30 4.70 11.18
CA VAL A 65 13.67 5.97 10.70
C VAL A 65 14.41 6.58 9.52
N THR A 66 15.75 6.68 9.62
CA THR A 66 16.56 7.27 8.55
C THR A 66 16.47 6.47 7.26
N ALA A 67 16.60 5.14 7.34
CA ALA A 67 16.53 4.28 6.16
C ALA A 67 15.14 4.31 5.52
N VAL A 68 14.08 4.29 6.31
CA VAL A 68 12.69 4.41 5.81
C VAL A 68 12.48 5.76 5.13
N ALA A 69 12.90 6.86 5.76
CA ALA A 69 12.78 8.19 5.17
C ALA A 69 13.52 8.31 3.83
N GLU A 70 14.72 7.72 3.72
CA GLU A 70 15.50 7.70 2.46
C GLU A 70 14.77 6.88 1.38
N VAL A 71 14.27 5.68 1.71
CA VAL A 71 13.48 4.86 0.78
C VAL A 71 12.26 5.62 0.28
N LEU A 72 11.51 6.26 1.18
CA LEU A 72 10.32 7.01 0.81
C LEU A 72 10.63 8.23 -0.06
N GLN A 73 11.72 8.95 0.20
CA GLN A 73 12.17 10.07 -0.63
C GLN A 73 12.56 9.61 -2.03
N ASP A 74 13.30 8.51 -2.14
CA ASP A 74 13.69 7.94 -3.42
C ASP A 74 12.48 7.43 -4.21
N ALA A 75 11.58 6.70 -3.55
CA ALA A 75 10.35 6.23 -4.17
C ALA A 75 9.47 7.40 -4.64
N ARG A 76 9.26 8.44 -3.80
CA ARG A 76 8.52 9.66 -4.16
C ARG A 76 9.08 10.32 -5.41
N ARG A 77 10.42 10.45 -5.52
CA ARG A 77 11.08 11.06 -6.67
C ARG A 77 10.82 10.27 -7.95
N GLU A 78 11.00 8.95 -7.93
CA GLU A 78 10.78 8.10 -9.10
C GLU A 78 9.31 8.03 -9.49
N ILE A 79 8.40 7.92 -8.54
CA ILE A 79 6.94 7.98 -8.77
C ILE A 79 6.54 9.33 -9.37
N GLY A 80 7.14 10.43 -8.87
CA GLY A 80 6.94 11.77 -9.44
C GLY A 80 7.36 11.85 -10.90
N GLY A 81 8.46 11.20 -11.28
CA GLY A 81 8.89 11.06 -12.67
C GLY A 81 7.89 10.30 -13.54
N ILE A 82 7.26 9.27 -13.00
CA ILE A 82 6.20 8.51 -13.67
C ILE A 82 4.98 9.40 -13.93
N PHE A 83 4.51 10.14 -12.92
CA PHE A 83 3.42 11.11 -13.08
C PHE A 83 3.74 12.21 -14.09
N ALA A 84 4.95 12.79 -14.01
CA ALA A 84 5.39 13.84 -14.93
C ALA A 84 5.43 13.38 -16.40
N ALA A 85 5.65 12.07 -16.62
CA ALA A 85 5.56 11.47 -17.96
C ALA A 85 4.12 11.12 -18.39
N GLY A 86 3.10 11.52 -17.63
CA GLY A 86 1.69 11.25 -17.91
C GLY A 86 1.28 9.79 -17.75
N ARG A 87 1.99 9.02 -16.91
CA ARG A 87 1.74 7.60 -16.67
C ARG A 87 1.13 7.38 -15.30
N ARG A 88 0.45 6.24 -15.13
CA ARG A 88 -0.02 5.79 -13.83
C ARG A 88 1.05 4.93 -13.16
N PRO A 89 1.52 5.26 -11.96
CA PRO A 89 2.46 4.41 -11.24
C PRO A 89 1.79 3.11 -10.78
N LEU A 90 2.50 2.00 -11.02
CA LEU A 90 2.31 0.72 -10.37
C LEU A 90 3.61 0.43 -9.60
N VAL A 91 3.55 0.62 -8.30
CA VAL A 91 4.68 0.37 -7.41
C VAL A 91 4.52 -1.00 -6.78
N VAL A 92 5.48 -1.88 -6.98
CA VAL A 92 5.52 -3.18 -6.31
C VAL A 92 6.63 -3.15 -5.28
N GLY A 93 6.29 -3.43 -4.05
CA GLY A 93 7.24 -3.08 -3.04
C GLY A 93 7.36 -4.01 -1.90
N GLY A 94 8.03 -3.49 -0.92
CA GLY A 94 8.22 -3.91 0.42
C GLY A 94 7.01 -3.61 1.29
N GLU A 95 7.19 -2.72 2.26
CA GLU A 95 6.24 -2.47 3.32
C GLU A 95 5.22 -1.35 3.03
N CYS A 96 4.18 -1.26 3.87
CA CYS A 96 3.04 -0.36 3.71
C CYS A 96 3.36 1.12 3.76
N THR A 97 4.48 1.54 4.36
CA THR A 97 4.93 2.93 4.35
C THR A 97 5.04 3.52 2.94
N LEU A 98 5.20 2.69 1.89
CA LEU A 98 5.24 3.13 0.49
C LEU A 98 3.97 3.87 0.03
N ALA A 99 2.84 3.68 0.70
CA ALA A 99 1.63 4.48 0.48
C ALA A 99 1.91 5.98 0.65
N ILE A 100 2.76 6.36 1.62
CA ILE A 100 3.16 7.76 1.85
C ILE A 100 3.86 8.33 0.62
N ALA A 101 4.79 7.58 0.03
CA ALA A 101 5.53 8.02 -1.15
C ALA A 101 4.61 8.21 -2.38
N LEU A 102 3.64 7.30 -2.58
CA LEU A 102 2.67 7.40 -3.66
C LEU A 102 1.77 8.63 -3.52
N VAL A 103 1.21 8.84 -2.33
CA VAL A 103 0.35 10.01 -2.05
C VAL A 103 1.15 11.31 -2.20
N ALA A 104 2.35 11.39 -1.60
CA ALA A 104 3.19 12.58 -1.69
C ALA A 104 3.58 12.92 -3.14
N ALA A 105 3.93 11.90 -3.94
CA ALA A 105 4.25 12.11 -5.36
C ALA A 105 3.03 12.54 -6.18
N ALA A 106 1.83 12.05 -5.87
CA ALA A 106 0.61 12.48 -6.52
C ALA A 106 0.28 13.96 -6.21
N VAL A 107 0.42 14.35 -4.94
CA VAL A 107 0.25 15.76 -4.51
C VAL A 107 1.28 16.66 -5.20
N ASP A 108 2.55 16.27 -5.27
CA ASP A 108 3.60 17.01 -5.99
C ASP A 108 3.29 17.19 -7.49
N ALA A 109 2.64 16.21 -8.09
CA ALA A 109 2.20 16.26 -9.48
C ALA A 109 0.95 17.15 -9.69
N GLY A 110 0.39 17.72 -8.62
CA GLY A 110 -0.75 18.62 -8.64
C GLY A 110 -2.11 17.92 -8.61
N HIS A 111 -2.16 16.64 -8.25
CA HIS A 111 -3.40 15.90 -8.09
C HIS A 111 -4.06 16.18 -6.72
N ASP A 112 -5.36 16.40 -6.71
CA ASP A 112 -6.19 16.42 -5.50
C ASP A 112 -6.64 14.99 -5.19
N VAL A 113 -5.81 14.25 -4.45
CA VAL A 113 -6.00 12.83 -4.24
C VAL A 113 -6.47 12.46 -2.84
N GLY A 114 -7.37 11.46 -2.78
CA GLY A 114 -7.60 10.65 -1.60
C GLY A 114 -6.83 9.33 -1.68
N LEU A 115 -6.86 8.58 -0.58
CA LEU A 115 -6.25 7.28 -0.42
C LEU A 115 -7.33 6.21 -0.18
N MET A 116 -7.42 5.24 -1.08
CA MET A 116 -8.12 3.99 -0.84
C MET A 116 -7.12 3.01 -0.24
N TYR A 117 -7.24 2.76 1.06
CA TYR A 117 -6.33 1.92 1.83
C TYR A 117 -6.92 0.52 1.93
N VAL A 118 -6.48 -0.38 1.04
CA VAL A 118 -6.92 -1.79 0.97
C VAL A 118 -5.91 -2.63 1.73
N ASP A 119 -6.27 -3.03 2.94
CA ASP A 119 -5.34 -3.55 3.93
C ASP A 119 -6.09 -4.38 4.98
N GLY A 120 -5.44 -5.35 5.59
CA GLY A 120 -5.98 -6.13 6.70
C GLY A 120 -6.12 -5.34 8.00
N GLY A 121 -5.35 -4.26 8.14
CA GLY A 121 -5.38 -3.31 9.24
C GLY A 121 -5.82 -1.90 8.83
N GLN A 122 -5.42 -0.89 9.58
CA GLN A 122 -5.69 0.52 9.32
C GLN A 122 -4.44 1.41 9.38
N ASP A 123 -3.33 0.88 9.84
CA ASP A 123 -2.03 1.57 9.98
C ASP A 123 -2.12 2.92 10.72
N LEU A 124 -3.00 2.97 11.72
CA LEU A 124 -3.26 4.14 12.56
C LEU A 124 -2.49 4.13 13.88
N MET A 125 -1.63 3.14 14.08
CA MET A 125 -0.78 3.10 15.25
C MET A 125 0.30 4.18 15.18
N ILE A 126 0.70 4.67 16.35
CA ILE A 126 1.89 5.51 16.49
C ILE A 126 3.02 4.68 17.12
N PRO A 127 4.31 5.09 17.01
CA PRO A 127 5.41 4.30 17.57
C PRO A 127 5.30 3.95 19.05
N ALA A 128 4.59 4.75 19.84
CA ALA A 128 4.34 4.49 21.25
C ALA A 128 3.40 3.29 21.48
N ASP A 129 2.51 2.97 20.54
CA ASP A 129 1.59 1.84 20.63
C ASP A 129 2.34 0.52 20.41
N HIS A 130 3.44 0.56 19.67
CA HIS A 130 4.38 -0.55 19.43
C HIS A 130 5.52 -0.61 20.47
N ALA A 131 5.25 -0.35 21.75
CA ALA A 131 6.27 -0.17 22.79
C ALA A 131 7.28 -1.33 22.93
N ARG A 132 6.91 -2.55 22.51
CA ARG A 132 7.80 -3.73 22.57
C ARG A 132 8.65 -3.92 21.32
N GLU A 133 8.17 -3.49 20.18
CA GLU A 133 8.82 -3.59 18.89
C GLU A 133 8.45 -2.38 18.03
N PRO A 134 9.10 -1.23 18.31
CA PRO A 134 8.74 0.02 17.66
C PRO A 134 9.24 0.02 16.21
N ILE A 135 8.38 -0.40 15.32
CA ILE A 135 8.57 -0.37 13.87
C ILE A 135 7.76 0.77 13.25
N LEU A 136 7.96 1.04 11.96
CA LEU A 136 7.20 2.04 11.22
C LEU A 136 6.09 1.42 10.38
N ASP A 137 6.13 0.13 10.15
CA ASP A 137 5.01 -0.61 9.59
C ASP A 137 3.82 -0.58 10.54
N GLY A 138 2.58 -0.55 10.02
CA GLY A 138 1.39 -0.32 10.84
C GLY A 138 1.19 1.14 11.27
N THR A 139 2.03 2.10 10.79
CA THR A 139 1.94 3.51 11.16
C THR A 139 1.77 4.46 9.97
N GLY A 140 1.66 3.92 8.77
CA GLY A 140 1.71 4.69 7.53
C GLY A 140 0.63 5.76 7.45
N VAL A 141 -0.62 5.39 7.71
CA VAL A 141 -1.76 6.32 7.67
C VAL A 141 -1.67 7.35 8.80
N ALA A 142 -1.25 6.94 10.01
CA ALA A 142 -1.06 7.89 11.12
C ALA A 142 -0.08 9.00 10.76
N HIS A 143 1.02 8.68 10.03
CA HIS A 143 1.99 9.67 9.57
C HIS A 143 1.42 10.59 8.48
N MET A 144 0.62 10.08 7.53
CA MET A 144 -0.04 10.92 6.52
C MET A 144 -1.05 11.89 7.12
N LEU A 145 -1.71 11.49 8.21
CA LEU A 145 -2.65 12.32 8.96
C LEU A 145 -1.98 13.23 10.00
N ASP A 146 -0.66 13.13 10.18
CA ASP A 146 0.12 13.86 11.19
C ASP A 146 -0.46 13.71 12.61
N LEU A 147 -0.84 12.48 12.99
CA LEU A 147 -1.39 12.23 14.31
C LEU A 147 -0.37 12.49 15.41
N PRO A 148 -0.81 12.90 16.62
CA PRO A 148 0.10 13.14 17.73
C PRO A 148 0.95 11.90 18.06
N GLY A 149 2.28 12.06 18.09
CA GLY A 149 3.22 10.99 18.40
C GLY A 149 3.85 10.32 17.17
N THR A 150 3.50 10.74 15.96
CA THR A 150 4.17 10.31 14.71
C THR A 150 5.61 10.83 14.63
N VAL A 151 6.42 10.20 13.78
CA VAL A 151 7.82 10.54 13.58
C VAL A 151 7.96 11.71 12.61
N GLU A 152 8.57 12.80 13.07
CA GLU A 152 8.75 14.03 12.30
C GLU A 152 9.37 13.79 10.91
N ALA A 153 10.42 12.96 10.83
CA ALA A 153 11.12 12.69 9.57
C ALA A 153 10.25 11.99 8.52
N ILE A 154 9.19 11.31 8.94
CA ILE A 154 8.24 10.62 8.07
C ILE A 154 7.02 11.51 7.81
N ALA A 155 6.44 12.11 8.85
CA ALA A 155 5.27 12.98 8.71
C ALA A 155 5.56 14.23 7.85
N ALA A 156 6.83 14.67 7.79
CA ALA A 156 7.28 15.81 7.00
C ALA A 156 7.69 15.47 5.55
N LEU A 157 7.40 14.25 5.06
CA LEU A 157 7.82 13.81 3.72
C LEU A 157 7.13 14.53 2.55
N GLY A 158 6.34 15.52 2.79
CA GLY A 158 5.77 16.36 1.73
C GLY A 158 5.03 17.58 2.28
N PRO A 159 4.98 18.70 1.51
CA PRO A 159 3.90 19.64 1.67
C PRO A 159 2.64 19.09 0.95
N PRO A 160 1.40 19.22 1.44
CA PRO A 160 1.05 19.87 2.72
C PRO A 160 1.34 19.00 3.95
N ARG A 161 1.15 19.58 5.12
CA ARG A 161 1.15 18.87 6.39
C ARG A 161 -0.11 19.24 7.17
N PRO A 162 -0.98 18.27 7.55
CA PRO A 162 -0.90 16.84 7.22
C PRO A 162 -0.93 16.61 5.71
N LEU A 163 -0.38 15.47 5.28
CA LEU A 163 -0.38 15.08 3.86
C LEU A 163 -1.79 14.77 3.36
N LEU A 164 -2.61 14.18 4.21
CA LEU A 164 -4.05 13.92 4.00
C LEU A 164 -4.85 14.33 5.24
N HIS A 165 -6.11 14.66 5.04
CA HIS A 165 -7.11 14.78 6.11
C HIS A 165 -7.92 13.49 6.24
N PRO A 166 -8.56 13.22 7.41
CA PRO A 166 -9.30 11.97 7.62
C PRO A 166 -10.35 11.67 6.55
N GLY A 167 -11.06 12.68 6.03
CA GLY A 167 -12.04 12.50 4.96
C GLY A 167 -11.44 12.08 3.61
N GLN A 168 -10.13 12.22 3.43
CA GLN A 168 -9.39 11.83 2.23
C GLN A 168 -8.84 10.40 2.29
N VAL A 169 -9.11 9.65 3.37
CA VAL A 169 -8.71 8.25 3.54
C VAL A 169 -9.97 7.39 3.66
N CYS A 170 -10.01 6.29 2.94
CA CYS A 170 -11.05 5.27 3.05
C CYS A 170 -10.39 3.91 3.35
N PHE A 171 -10.69 3.33 4.52
CA PHE A 171 -10.20 2.01 4.90
C PHE A 171 -11.07 0.91 4.31
N PHE A 172 -10.45 -0.06 3.64
CA PHE A 172 -11.16 -1.07 2.88
C PHE A 172 -10.55 -2.47 3.08
N GLY A 173 -11.35 -3.41 3.53
CA GLY A 173 -10.95 -4.82 3.68
C GLY A 173 -10.41 -5.21 5.05
N PHE A 174 -10.20 -4.27 5.94
CA PHE A 174 -9.61 -4.50 7.26
C PHE A 174 -10.46 -5.46 8.12
N ALA A 175 -9.77 -6.31 8.88
CA ALA A 175 -10.38 -7.30 9.76
C ALA A 175 -10.25 -6.96 11.24
N ASP A 176 -9.30 -6.11 11.62
CA ASP A 176 -9.10 -5.60 12.97
C ASP A 176 -9.73 -4.22 13.10
N GLU A 177 -10.59 -4.04 14.12
CA GLU A 177 -11.28 -2.78 14.40
C GLU A 177 -10.55 -1.98 15.51
N GLU A 178 -9.48 -2.52 16.09
CA GLU A 178 -8.83 -1.94 17.27
C GLU A 178 -7.68 -0.97 16.93
N GLU A 179 -7.29 -0.83 15.67
CA GLU A 179 -6.11 -0.02 15.31
C GLU A 179 -6.31 1.48 15.47
N ASP A 180 -7.54 2.00 15.40
CA ASP A 180 -7.84 3.38 15.80
C ASP A 180 -8.10 3.45 17.30
N VAL A 181 -7.13 2.98 18.09
CA VAL A 181 -7.22 2.89 19.56
C VAL A 181 -7.48 4.24 20.23
N HIS A 182 -7.18 5.34 19.52
CA HIS A 182 -7.37 6.70 20.03
C HIS A 182 -8.70 7.32 19.58
N GLY A 183 -9.42 6.68 18.66
CA GLY A 183 -10.70 7.16 18.13
C GLY A 183 -10.61 8.52 17.42
N LEU A 184 -9.45 8.84 16.82
CA LEU A 184 -9.14 10.17 16.26
C LEU A 184 -9.50 10.33 14.78
N VAL A 185 -9.84 9.22 14.08
CA VAL A 185 -9.90 9.21 12.62
C VAL A 185 -11.30 8.84 12.11
N PRO A 186 -12.16 9.82 11.83
CA PRO A 186 -13.52 9.60 11.34
C PRO A 186 -13.58 9.33 9.82
N SER A 187 -12.66 8.51 9.30
CA SER A 187 -12.62 8.14 7.88
C SER A 187 -13.70 7.10 7.54
N PRO A 188 -14.15 7.02 6.28
CA PRO A 188 -14.98 5.92 5.80
C PRO A 188 -14.32 4.55 6.01
N ARG A 189 -15.12 3.53 6.36
CA ARG A 189 -14.65 2.19 6.70
C ARG A 189 -15.52 1.10 6.08
N HIS A 190 -14.87 0.20 5.31
CA HIS A 190 -15.48 -0.95 4.66
C HIS A 190 -14.78 -2.23 5.17
N PRO A 191 -15.27 -2.86 6.25
CA PRO A 191 -14.61 -4.02 6.85
C PRO A 191 -14.66 -5.26 5.95
N SER A 192 -13.71 -6.17 6.13
CA SER A 192 -13.56 -7.39 5.32
C SER A 192 -14.85 -8.20 5.18
N ARG A 193 -15.67 -8.28 6.23
CA ARG A 193 -16.97 -8.98 6.20
C ARG A 193 -17.98 -8.37 5.20
N ALA A 194 -17.98 -7.03 5.06
CA ALA A 194 -18.86 -6.36 4.11
C ALA A 194 -18.33 -6.54 2.68
N VAL A 195 -17.01 -6.35 2.49
CA VAL A 195 -16.34 -6.56 1.19
C VAL A 195 -16.48 -8.00 0.73
N ALA A 196 -16.33 -8.99 1.61
CA ALA A 196 -16.49 -10.40 1.26
C ALA A 196 -17.92 -10.74 0.82
N ALA A 197 -18.94 -10.04 1.34
CA ALA A 197 -20.34 -10.26 0.98
C ALA A 197 -20.66 -9.75 -0.44
N ASP A 198 -20.17 -8.57 -0.82
CA ASP A 198 -20.35 -7.98 -2.15
C ASP A 198 -19.19 -7.03 -2.48
N PRO A 199 -18.06 -7.58 -2.99
CA PRO A 199 -16.84 -6.80 -3.21
C PRO A 199 -17.01 -5.66 -4.23
N GLY A 200 -17.84 -5.86 -5.26
CA GLY A 200 -18.10 -4.84 -6.26
C GLY A 200 -18.90 -3.67 -5.70
N ARG A 201 -19.97 -3.97 -5.00
CA ARG A 201 -20.83 -2.95 -4.39
C ARG A 201 -20.12 -2.16 -3.31
N GLU A 202 -19.35 -2.83 -2.46
CA GLU A 202 -18.58 -2.15 -1.42
C GLU A 202 -17.49 -1.23 -2.02
N ALA A 203 -16.82 -1.66 -3.10
CA ALA A 203 -15.86 -0.82 -3.80
C ALA A 203 -16.52 0.42 -4.43
N GLU A 204 -17.71 0.28 -5.04
CA GLU A 204 -18.48 1.42 -5.56
C GLU A 204 -18.83 2.42 -4.44
N LEU A 205 -19.31 1.93 -3.29
CA LEU A 205 -19.65 2.77 -2.14
C LEU A 205 -18.42 3.49 -1.57
N ALA A 206 -17.29 2.79 -1.46
CA ALA A 206 -16.04 3.35 -0.99
C ALA A 206 -15.56 4.48 -1.91
N VAL A 207 -15.58 4.25 -3.23
CA VAL A 207 -15.23 5.27 -4.22
C VAL A 207 -16.18 6.45 -4.14
N GLU A 208 -17.51 6.22 -4.06
CA GLU A 208 -18.49 7.28 -3.93
C GLU A 208 -18.24 8.16 -2.69
N GLN A 209 -17.89 7.55 -1.55
CA GLN A 209 -17.59 8.29 -0.33
C GLN A 209 -16.31 9.11 -0.45
N LEU A 210 -15.25 8.52 -0.99
CA LEU A 210 -13.95 9.18 -1.16
C LEU A 210 -14.03 10.33 -2.17
N THR A 211 -14.73 10.14 -3.28
CA THR A 211 -14.86 11.14 -4.35
C THR A 211 -15.85 12.27 -4.04
N ARG A 212 -16.52 12.24 -2.89
CA ARG A 212 -17.22 13.42 -2.35
C ARG A 212 -16.27 14.47 -1.77
N VAL A 213 -15.05 14.07 -1.45
CA VAL A 213 -14.05 14.92 -0.79
C VAL A 213 -12.92 15.29 -1.74
N THR A 214 -12.50 14.34 -2.62
CA THR A 214 -11.42 14.53 -3.59
C THR A 214 -11.89 14.11 -4.98
N GLU A 215 -11.36 14.75 -6.05
CA GLU A 215 -11.72 14.35 -7.43
C GLU A 215 -11.03 13.05 -7.85
N GLU A 216 -9.88 12.74 -7.24
CA GLU A 216 -8.98 11.68 -7.64
C GLU A 216 -8.57 10.85 -6.42
N PHE A 217 -8.04 9.66 -6.67
CA PHE A 217 -7.50 8.82 -5.60
C PHE A 217 -6.40 7.89 -6.10
N VAL A 218 -5.55 7.52 -5.17
CA VAL A 218 -4.60 6.42 -5.32
C VAL A 218 -5.04 5.24 -4.46
N VAL A 219 -4.58 4.05 -4.81
CA VAL A 219 -4.86 2.82 -4.07
C VAL A 219 -3.58 2.31 -3.45
N HIS A 220 -3.61 2.03 -2.17
CA HIS A 220 -2.67 1.13 -1.52
C HIS A 220 -3.31 -0.25 -1.43
N PHE A 221 -2.60 -1.29 -1.83
CA PHE A 221 -3.03 -2.67 -1.70
C PHE A 221 -1.98 -3.46 -0.94
N ASP A 222 -2.31 -3.78 0.30
CA ASP A 222 -1.59 -4.71 1.11
C ASP A 222 -2.06 -6.14 0.84
N VAL A 223 -1.14 -7.08 0.67
CA VAL A 223 -1.51 -8.48 0.48
C VAL A 223 -2.00 -9.15 1.75
N ASP A 224 -1.80 -8.55 2.92
CA ASP A 224 -2.31 -9.06 4.19
C ASP A 224 -3.83 -8.91 4.35
N VAL A 225 -4.47 -8.08 3.51
CA VAL A 225 -5.94 -8.07 3.35
C VAL A 225 -6.48 -9.44 2.96
N LEU A 226 -5.64 -10.31 2.39
CA LEU A 226 -6.01 -11.65 1.96
C LEU A 226 -6.02 -12.63 3.13
N ASP A 227 -6.98 -13.56 3.09
CA ASP A 227 -7.03 -14.64 4.06
C ASP A 227 -5.81 -15.55 3.94
N PHE A 228 -5.04 -15.66 5.02
CA PHE A 228 -3.78 -16.39 5.04
C PHE A 228 -3.96 -17.89 4.79
N PHE A 229 -5.08 -18.49 5.21
CA PHE A 229 -5.35 -19.92 4.92
C PHE A 229 -5.62 -20.15 3.42
N ALA A 230 -6.13 -19.14 2.72
CA ALA A 230 -6.41 -19.23 1.29
C ALA A 230 -5.17 -18.91 0.44
N LEU A 231 -4.33 -17.97 0.90
CA LEU A 231 -3.12 -17.54 0.21
C LEU A 231 -2.07 -17.03 1.21
N PRO A 232 -1.17 -17.90 1.72
CA PRO A 232 -0.07 -17.44 2.54
C PRO A 232 0.83 -16.48 1.74
N ALA A 233 0.92 -15.22 2.16
CA ALA A 233 1.65 -14.21 1.40
C ALA A 233 2.31 -13.12 2.26
N ALA A 234 1.76 -12.83 3.43
CA ALA A 234 2.14 -11.68 4.26
C ALA A 234 2.80 -12.07 5.58
N ASP A 235 3.41 -11.09 6.24
CA ASP A 235 4.05 -11.23 7.55
C ASP A 235 3.03 -11.17 8.69
N VAL A 236 1.98 -10.37 8.55
CA VAL A 236 0.90 -10.21 9.54
C VAL A 236 -0.35 -10.95 9.05
N PRO A 237 -0.54 -12.23 9.43
CA PRO A 237 -1.55 -13.06 8.81
C PRO A 237 -2.95 -12.83 9.38
N LEU A 238 -3.95 -12.66 8.52
CA LEU A 238 -5.36 -12.75 8.86
C LEU A 238 -5.85 -14.19 8.71
N TYR A 239 -6.07 -14.88 9.81
CA TYR A 239 -6.54 -16.26 9.81
C TYR A 239 -8.07 -16.34 9.78
N GLY A 240 -8.66 -16.70 8.62
CA GLY A 240 -10.10 -16.89 8.43
C GLY A 240 -10.93 -15.59 8.50
N ARG A 241 -10.29 -14.43 8.44
CA ARG A 241 -10.94 -13.10 8.51
C ARG A 241 -10.58 -12.19 7.33
N GLY A 242 -9.59 -12.57 6.55
CA GLY A 242 -9.18 -11.85 5.35
C GLY A 242 -10.11 -12.11 4.16
N LEU A 243 -9.84 -11.41 3.07
CA LEU A 243 -10.56 -11.58 1.82
C LEU A 243 -10.04 -12.79 1.03
N ARG A 244 -10.93 -13.44 0.30
CA ARG A 244 -10.49 -14.37 -0.75
C ARG A 244 -9.88 -13.57 -1.91
N LEU A 245 -8.92 -14.17 -2.60
CA LEU A 245 -8.22 -13.50 -3.72
C LEU A 245 -9.20 -13.00 -4.79
N GLU A 246 -10.23 -13.80 -5.10
CA GLU A 246 -11.25 -13.45 -6.09
C GLU A 246 -12.07 -12.22 -5.67
N SER A 247 -12.40 -12.10 -4.38
CA SER A 247 -13.11 -10.93 -3.84
C SER A 247 -12.25 -9.67 -3.89
N ALA A 248 -10.97 -9.78 -3.51
CA ALA A 248 -10.02 -8.68 -3.58
C ALA A 248 -9.82 -8.20 -5.04
N VAL A 249 -9.69 -9.14 -5.99
CA VAL A 249 -9.60 -8.82 -7.43
C VAL A 249 -10.86 -8.10 -7.93
N ALA A 250 -12.05 -8.60 -7.56
CA ALA A 250 -13.31 -7.98 -7.98
C ALA A 250 -13.44 -6.54 -7.47
N ALA A 251 -13.08 -6.29 -6.21
CA ALA A 251 -13.04 -4.95 -5.66
C ALA A 251 -12.01 -4.06 -6.37
N LEU A 252 -10.78 -4.55 -6.51
CA LEU A 252 -9.70 -3.78 -7.15
C LEU A 252 -10.03 -3.43 -8.61
N GLN A 253 -10.76 -4.30 -9.35
CA GLN A 253 -11.24 -3.99 -10.70
C GLN A 253 -12.16 -2.76 -10.73
N VAL A 254 -13.05 -2.61 -9.77
CA VAL A 254 -13.92 -1.42 -9.65
C VAL A 254 -13.08 -0.18 -9.38
N LEU A 255 -12.15 -0.26 -8.43
CA LEU A 255 -11.29 0.84 -8.04
C LEU A 255 -10.44 1.36 -9.21
N VAL A 256 -9.73 0.47 -9.91
CA VAL A 256 -8.78 0.88 -10.97
C VAL A 256 -9.46 1.34 -12.27
N ARG A 257 -10.71 0.94 -12.50
CA ARG A 257 -11.51 1.39 -13.65
C ARG A 257 -12.15 2.76 -13.44
N HIS A 258 -12.19 3.23 -12.21
CA HIS A 258 -12.77 4.55 -11.95
C HIS A 258 -11.96 5.66 -12.61
N PRO A 259 -12.59 6.68 -13.23
CA PRO A 259 -11.88 7.77 -13.91
C PRO A 259 -10.93 8.57 -13.00
N GLY A 260 -11.25 8.67 -11.71
CA GLY A 260 -10.43 9.34 -10.71
C GLY A 260 -9.23 8.55 -10.20
N PHE A 261 -9.08 7.28 -10.56
CA PHE A 261 -7.93 6.47 -10.14
C PHE A 261 -6.62 6.95 -10.78
N ARG A 262 -5.55 7.11 -9.97
CA ARG A 262 -4.26 7.68 -10.41
C ARG A 262 -3.06 6.76 -10.27
N GLY A 263 -3.04 5.83 -9.33
CA GLY A 263 -1.88 4.96 -9.13
C GLY A 263 -2.12 3.92 -8.05
N LEU A 264 -1.25 2.91 -7.99
CA LEU A 264 -1.35 1.74 -7.12
C LEU A 264 0.00 1.40 -6.50
N THR A 265 0.04 1.20 -5.17
CA THR A 265 1.09 0.43 -4.49
C THR A 265 0.57 -0.97 -4.18
N PHE A 266 1.41 -1.99 -4.39
CA PHE A 266 1.14 -3.39 -4.08
C PHE A 266 2.26 -3.91 -3.19
N CYS A 267 1.98 -4.08 -1.89
CA CYS A 267 2.97 -4.24 -0.82
C CYS A 267 2.74 -5.49 0.03
N GLU A 268 3.61 -5.71 1.00
CA GLU A 268 3.58 -6.72 2.07
C GLU A 268 3.74 -8.18 1.59
N PHE A 269 4.02 -8.42 0.31
CA PHE A 269 4.32 -9.78 -0.13
C PHE A 269 5.67 -10.24 0.41
N ASN A 270 5.67 -11.25 1.28
CA ASN A 270 6.88 -11.92 1.74
C ASN A 270 7.03 -13.30 1.08
N PRO A 271 7.94 -13.46 0.09
CA PRO A 271 8.15 -14.74 -0.58
C PRO A 271 8.66 -15.86 0.33
N ASP A 272 9.25 -15.54 1.48
CA ASP A 272 9.76 -16.54 2.43
C ASP A 272 8.61 -17.24 3.20
N HIS A 273 7.43 -16.63 3.27
CA HIS A 273 6.22 -17.19 3.87
C HIS A 273 5.28 -17.84 2.84
N ALA A 274 5.60 -17.67 1.56
CA ALA A 274 4.73 -18.04 0.45
C ALA A 274 4.91 -19.51 0.00
N GLU A 275 3.83 -20.08 -0.51
CA GLU A 275 3.91 -21.33 -1.27
C GLU A 275 4.51 -21.09 -2.67
N PRO A 276 5.04 -22.12 -3.35
CA PRO A 276 5.75 -21.95 -4.63
C PRO A 276 4.97 -21.24 -5.73
N ASP A 277 3.65 -21.33 -5.74
CA ASP A 277 2.77 -20.74 -6.76
C ASP A 277 2.19 -19.39 -6.34
N THR A 278 2.39 -18.94 -5.10
CA THR A 278 1.79 -17.69 -4.56
C THR A 278 2.14 -16.47 -5.40
N ALA A 279 3.42 -16.29 -5.75
CA ALA A 279 3.83 -15.15 -6.59
C ALA A 279 3.12 -15.16 -7.95
N GLY A 280 2.95 -16.32 -8.58
CA GLY A 280 2.22 -16.47 -9.83
C GLY A 280 0.73 -16.12 -9.69
N ARG A 281 0.10 -16.53 -8.60
CA ARG A 281 -1.31 -16.22 -8.28
C ARG A 281 -1.50 -14.72 -8.05
N LEU A 282 -0.59 -14.07 -7.31
CA LEU A 282 -0.61 -12.61 -7.09
C LEU A 282 -0.42 -11.85 -8.40
N VAL A 283 0.52 -12.27 -9.26
CA VAL A 283 0.69 -11.68 -10.61
C VAL A 283 -0.58 -11.84 -11.43
N GLY A 284 -1.19 -13.03 -11.46
CA GLY A 284 -2.45 -13.28 -12.16
C GLY A 284 -3.59 -12.40 -11.67
N ALA A 285 -3.69 -12.23 -10.34
CA ALA A 285 -4.69 -11.38 -9.69
C ALA A 285 -4.52 -9.90 -10.09
N LEU A 286 -3.30 -9.38 -9.96
CA LEU A 286 -2.99 -7.98 -10.30
C LEU A 286 -3.28 -7.70 -11.79
N VAL A 287 -2.81 -8.57 -12.69
CA VAL A 287 -3.07 -8.45 -14.13
C VAL A 287 -4.57 -8.52 -14.46
N SER A 288 -5.32 -9.39 -13.77
CA SER A 288 -6.78 -9.47 -13.92
C SER A 288 -7.48 -8.19 -13.47
N ALA A 289 -7.01 -7.58 -12.38
CA ALA A 289 -7.57 -6.33 -11.88
C ALA A 289 -7.33 -5.15 -12.83
N LEU A 290 -6.18 -5.12 -13.52
CA LEU A 290 -5.77 -4.01 -14.41
C LEU A 290 -6.31 -4.13 -15.85
N ARG A 291 -7.05 -5.19 -16.18
CA ARG A 291 -7.76 -5.32 -17.46
C ARG A 291 -8.99 -4.43 -17.50
#